data_db7903214a129e9bd25b19253c7e308e
#
_entry.id   db7903214a129e9bd25b19253c7e308e
#
_cell.length_a   1.000
_cell.length_b   1.000
_cell.length_c   1.000
_cell.angle_alpha   90.00
_cell.angle_beta   90.00
_cell.angle_gamma   90.00
#
_symmetry.space_group_name_H-M   'P 1'
#
loop_
_entity.id
_entity.type
_entity.pdbx_description
1 polymer ?
#
loop_
_entity_poly.entity_id
_entity_poly.type
_entity_poly.pdbx_seq_one_letter_code
_entity_poly.pdbx_strand_id
1 'polypeptide(L)'
;GTKKVSTDEGLIKYLMRHWHSTPFEMCEIKYHVKLPIFIARQWIRHRTANVNEYSARYSILDKEFYIPNKEQLSAQSTINRQGRGELITGDQADEVLQILKDDATQTYGNYEKMLNERFDGTVIDEKKSGLARELARMNLTLNSYTQWYWKTDLLNLLNFLFLRADSHAQYEIRVYAEAMLETVKKWVPITHSAFLDYRVGAAHISGKGLKIIKSMLSGKEVKYEDSGLGKREWNELMEVLELQKTI
;
A
#
# COMPACT_ATOMS: atom_id res chain seq x y z
N GLY A 1 16.03 38.61 0.22
CA GLY A 1 14.97 37.90 0.91
C GLY A 1 13.62 38.17 0.29
N THR A 2 12.80 37.17 0.16
CA THR A 2 11.43 37.29 -0.32
C THR A 2 10.57 37.94 0.74
N LYS A 3 9.75 38.92 0.35
CA LYS A 3 8.73 39.47 1.26
C LYS A 3 7.67 38.39 1.52
N LYS A 4 7.27 38.23 2.80
CA LYS A 4 6.16 37.33 3.16
C LYS A 4 4.85 37.98 2.68
N VAL A 5 4.24 37.43 1.64
CA VAL A 5 3.00 37.94 1.01
C VAL A 5 1.78 37.05 1.31
N SER A 6 1.97 35.90 1.91
CA SER A 6 0.91 34.95 2.29
C SER A 6 1.26 34.26 3.61
N THR A 7 0.26 33.61 4.23
CA THR A 7 0.50 32.69 5.33
C THR A 7 1.15 31.41 4.80
N ASP A 8 1.92 30.71 5.63
CA ASP A 8 2.54 29.43 5.25
C ASP A 8 1.47 28.41 4.87
N GLU A 9 0.34 28.39 5.57
CA GLU A 9 -0.80 27.56 5.23
C GLU A 9 -1.37 27.87 3.83
N GLY A 10 -1.59 29.15 3.53
CA GLY A 10 -2.09 29.57 2.21
C GLY A 10 -1.12 29.21 1.09
N LEU A 11 0.19 29.33 1.32
CA LEU A 11 1.21 28.96 0.36
C LEU A 11 1.24 27.43 0.14
N ILE A 12 1.23 26.62 1.19
CA ILE A 12 1.25 25.16 1.09
C ILE A 12 0.00 24.66 0.35
N LYS A 13 -1.18 25.20 0.67
CA LYS A 13 -2.43 24.87 -0.05
C LYS A 13 -2.36 25.25 -1.52
N TYR A 14 -1.82 26.43 -1.84
CA TYR A 14 -1.61 26.85 -3.23
C TYR A 14 -0.68 25.89 -3.98
N LEU A 15 0.48 25.57 -3.40
CA LEU A 15 1.47 24.65 -4.00
C LEU A 15 0.87 23.26 -4.24
N MET A 16 0.14 22.71 -3.26
CA MET A 16 -0.52 21.41 -3.38
C MET A 16 -1.57 21.40 -4.48
N ARG A 17 -2.42 22.42 -4.53
CA ARG A 17 -3.49 22.55 -5.53
C ARG A 17 -2.95 22.66 -6.96
N HIS A 18 -1.87 23.41 -7.14
CA HIS A 18 -1.27 23.69 -8.45
C HIS A 18 -0.14 22.70 -8.84
N TRP A 19 0.02 21.59 -8.11
CA TRP A 19 0.96 20.53 -8.44
C TRP A 19 2.43 20.98 -8.45
N HIS A 20 2.80 21.95 -7.65
CA HIS A 20 4.20 22.28 -7.43
C HIS A 20 4.86 21.19 -6.58
N SER A 21 5.76 20.41 -7.18
CA SER A 21 6.36 19.23 -6.58
C SER A 21 7.58 19.52 -5.71
N THR A 22 8.51 20.31 -6.25
CA THR A 22 9.86 20.51 -5.67
C THR A 22 9.87 20.93 -4.18
N PRO A 23 8.99 21.83 -3.69
CA PRO A 23 9.00 22.17 -2.26
C PRO A 23 8.72 20.97 -1.34
N PHE A 24 7.90 20.02 -1.79
CA PHE A 24 7.58 18.81 -1.03
C PHE A 24 8.68 17.73 -1.16
N GLU A 25 9.48 17.77 -2.24
CA GLU A 25 10.63 16.88 -2.43
C GLU A 25 11.80 17.24 -1.52
N MET A 26 11.84 18.46 -0.97
CA MET A 26 12.92 18.91 -0.07
C MET A 26 12.77 18.40 1.38
N CYS A 27 11.63 17.80 1.72
CA CYS A 27 11.39 17.18 3.03
C CYS A 27 11.57 15.66 2.90
N GLU A 28 12.41 15.07 3.73
CA GLU A 28 12.67 13.62 3.71
C GLU A 28 12.32 12.97 5.04
N ILE A 29 11.89 11.71 4.96
CA ILE A 29 11.64 10.85 6.11
C ILE A 29 12.20 9.45 5.87
N LYS A 30 12.65 8.80 6.93
CA LYS A 30 13.10 7.42 6.92
C LYS A 30 12.31 6.59 7.92
N TYR A 31 11.70 5.53 7.44
CA TYR A 31 11.02 4.53 8.27
C TYR A 31 11.87 3.27 8.39
N HIS A 32 11.85 2.65 9.57
CA HIS A 32 12.22 1.27 9.74
C HIS A 32 10.94 0.44 9.73
N VAL A 33 10.81 -0.46 8.77
CA VAL A 33 9.59 -1.23 8.53
C VAL A 33 9.91 -2.71 8.59
N LYS A 34 9.15 -3.46 9.41
CA LYS A 34 9.09 -4.92 9.39
C LYS A 34 7.79 -5.33 8.72
N LEU A 35 7.87 -6.14 7.66
CA LEU A 35 6.73 -6.47 6.83
C LEU A 35 6.90 -7.86 6.19
N PRO A 36 5.79 -8.56 5.85
CA PRO A 36 5.88 -9.82 5.12
C PRO A 36 6.44 -9.62 3.72
N ILE A 37 7.18 -10.59 3.21
CA ILE A 37 7.83 -10.53 1.88
C ILE A 37 6.82 -10.28 0.77
N PHE A 38 5.60 -10.86 0.80
CA PHE A 38 4.59 -10.61 -0.23
C PHE A 38 4.12 -9.14 -0.25
N ILE A 39 4.12 -8.45 0.89
CA ILE A 39 3.85 -7.01 0.97
C ILE A 39 5.05 -6.19 0.52
N ALA A 40 6.27 -6.61 0.89
CA ALA A 40 7.49 -6.00 0.40
C ALA A 40 7.55 -5.99 -1.13
N ARG A 41 7.15 -7.08 -1.79
CA ARG A 41 7.06 -7.21 -3.25
C ARG A 41 6.06 -6.22 -3.89
N GLN A 42 4.98 -5.89 -3.20
CA GLN A 42 4.03 -4.88 -3.65
C GLN A 42 4.56 -3.46 -3.39
N TRP A 43 5.15 -3.23 -2.22
CA TRP A 43 5.66 -1.92 -1.80
C TRP A 43 6.84 -1.44 -2.65
N ILE A 44 7.78 -2.33 -2.99
CA ILE A 44 8.98 -1.99 -3.77
C ILE A 44 8.65 -1.44 -5.18
N ARG A 45 7.41 -1.53 -5.65
CA ARG A 45 6.95 -0.92 -6.90
C ARG A 45 6.88 0.61 -6.81
N HIS A 46 6.86 1.18 -5.61
CA HIS A 46 7.07 2.61 -5.36
C HIS A 46 8.57 2.91 -5.39
N ARG A 47 9.09 3.22 -6.59
CA ARG A 47 10.53 3.23 -6.89
C ARG A 47 11.26 4.52 -6.48
N THR A 48 10.51 5.60 -6.19
CA THR A 48 11.07 6.89 -5.78
C THR A 48 11.38 6.92 -4.29
N ALA A 49 12.23 6.01 -3.86
CA ALA A 49 12.67 5.85 -2.48
C ALA A 49 14.02 5.12 -2.44
N ASN A 50 14.74 5.26 -1.35
CA ASN A 50 15.91 4.44 -1.05
C ASN A 50 15.51 3.31 -0.11
N VAL A 51 15.92 2.09 -0.44
CA VAL A 51 15.64 0.90 0.37
C VAL A 51 16.94 0.24 0.78
N ASN A 52 17.06 -0.06 2.08
CA ASN A 52 18.13 -0.89 2.61
C ASN A 52 17.49 -2.04 3.38
N GLU A 53 17.39 -3.19 2.73
CA GLU A 53 16.72 -4.37 3.26
C GLU A 53 17.69 -5.28 4.00
N TYR A 54 17.24 -5.88 5.09
CA TYR A 54 17.91 -6.95 5.80
C TYR A 54 18.21 -8.12 4.87
N SER A 55 19.45 -8.54 4.83
CA SER A 55 19.88 -9.54 3.85
C SER A 55 19.84 -10.96 4.39
N ALA A 56 18.91 -11.76 3.89
CA ALA A 56 18.89 -13.21 4.10
C ALA A 56 20.07 -13.99 3.47
N ARG A 57 21.03 -13.29 2.84
CA ARG A 57 22.29 -13.87 2.37
C ARG A 57 23.34 -13.89 3.48
N TYR A 58 23.27 -12.92 4.38
CA TYR A 58 24.26 -12.76 5.46
C TYR A 58 23.73 -13.22 6.81
N SER A 59 22.44 -13.26 6.99
CA SER A 59 21.80 -13.61 8.25
C SER A 59 20.66 -14.59 8.04
N ILE A 60 20.37 -15.40 9.06
CA ILE A 60 19.19 -16.25 9.11
C ILE A 60 17.99 -15.33 9.38
N LEU A 61 16.91 -15.46 8.60
CA LEU A 61 15.68 -14.70 8.82
C LEU A 61 15.00 -15.15 10.12
N ASP A 62 14.34 -14.20 10.79
CA ASP A 62 13.56 -14.46 11.99
C ASP A 62 12.47 -15.52 11.70
N LYS A 63 12.21 -16.37 12.70
CA LYS A 63 11.13 -17.37 12.65
C LYS A 63 9.78 -16.72 12.92
N GLU A 64 9.43 -15.76 12.10
CA GLU A 64 8.18 -15.01 12.22
C GLU A 64 7.44 -14.98 10.88
N PHE A 65 6.13 -15.22 10.97
CA PHE A 65 5.26 -15.34 9.81
C PHE A 65 3.99 -14.50 9.99
N TYR A 66 3.57 -13.86 8.93
CA TYR A 66 2.26 -13.24 8.88
C TYR A 66 1.19 -14.33 8.70
N ILE A 67 0.28 -14.40 9.65
CA ILE A 67 -0.95 -15.19 9.55
C ILE A 67 -2.10 -14.21 9.66
N PRO A 68 -3.01 -14.14 8.67
CA PRO A 68 -4.14 -13.23 8.71
C PRO A 68 -5.10 -13.59 9.85
N ASN A 69 -5.82 -12.60 10.37
CA ASN A 69 -6.97 -12.86 11.22
C ASN A 69 -8.15 -13.41 10.40
N LYS A 70 -9.10 -14.11 11.04
CA LYS A 70 -10.29 -14.67 10.35
C LYS A 70 -11.05 -13.61 9.56
N GLU A 71 -11.15 -12.41 10.09
CA GLU A 71 -11.84 -11.26 9.47
C GLU A 71 -11.16 -10.75 8.19
N GLN A 72 -9.95 -11.24 7.91
CA GLN A 72 -9.20 -10.89 6.69
C GLN A 72 -9.28 -11.97 5.62
N LEU A 73 -9.81 -13.14 5.93
CA LEU A 73 -9.98 -14.23 4.97
C LEU A 73 -11.20 -13.97 4.08
N SER A 74 -10.97 -13.72 2.82
CA SER A 74 -12.02 -13.46 1.86
C SER A 74 -11.80 -14.24 0.58
N ALA A 75 -12.89 -14.64 -0.06
CA ALA A 75 -12.87 -15.22 -1.39
C ALA A 75 -12.38 -14.18 -2.42
N GLN A 76 -12.05 -14.64 -3.62
CA GLN A 76 -11.74 -13.74 -4.73
C GLN A 76 -13.00 -12.97 -5.14
N SER A 77 -12.89 -11.65 -5.30
CA SER A 77 -14.00 -10.84 -5.81
C SER A 77 -14.37 -11.27 -7.24
N THR A 78 -15.65 -11.38 -7.50
CA THR A 78 -16.20 -11.69 -8.84
C THR A 78 -16.27 -10.46 -9.75
N ILE A 79 -16.25 -9.26 -9.16
CA ILE A 79 -16.37 -7.97 -9.89
C ILE A 79 -14.97 -7.41 -10.21
N ASN A 80 -14.06 -7.50 -9.27
CA ASN A 80 -12.71 -6.97 -9.39
C ASN A 80 -11.68 -8.09 -9.15
N ARG A 81 -10.93 -8.46 -10.19
CA ARG A 81 -9.92 -9.54 -10.13
C ARG A 81 -8.79 -9.31 -9.10
N GLN A 82 -8.64 -8.12 -8.57
CA GLN A 82 -7.66 -7.78 -7.54
C GLN A 82 -8.30 -7.62 -6.15
N GLY A 83 -9.61 -7.56 -6.06
CA GLY A 83 -10.36 -7.29 -4.83
C GLY A 83 -10.69 -8.56 -4.05
N ARG A 84 -11.02 -8.34 -2.78
CA ARG A 84 -11.59 -9.34 -1.89
C ARG A 84 -13.11 -9.37 -2.07
N GLY A 85 -13.69 -10.57 -2.04
CA GLY A 85 -15.13 -10.83 -2.06
C GLY A 85 -15.67 -11.09 -0.67
N GLU A 86 -16.58 -12.05 -0.58
CA GLU A 86 -17.20 -12.44 0.69
C GLU A 86 -16.19 -13.09 1.64
N LEU A 87 -16.47 -12.95 2.94
CA LEU A 87 -15.64 -13.56 3.99
C LEU A 87 -15.74 -15.08 3.95
N ILE A 88 -14.61 -15.74 4.10
CA ILE A 88 -14.53 -17.17 4.35
C ILE A 88 -14.65 -17.38 5.86
N THR A 89 -15.62 -18.19 6.28
CA THR A 89 -15.95 -18.40 7.69
C THR A 89 -16.01 -19.89 8.05
N GLY A 90 -16.18 -20.19 9.35
CA GLY A 90 -16.33 -21.56 9.86
C GLY A 90 -15.11 -22.44 9.63
N ASP A 91 -15.33 -23.73 9.42
CA ASP A 91 -14.29 -24.76 9.29
C ASP A 91 -13.33 -24.47 8.14
N GLN A 92 -13.81 -23.90 7.02
CA GLN A 92 -12.97 -23.53 5.88
C GLN A 92 -11.94 -22.45 6.26
N ALA A 93 -12.34 -21.46 7.07
CA ALA A 93 -11.40 -20.44 7.55
C ALA A 93 -10.33 -21.06 8.46
N ASP A 94 -10.73 -21.97 9.34
CA ASP A 94 -9.80 -22.66 10.23
C ASP A 94 -8.83 -23.56 9.47
N GLU A 95 -9.29 -24.27 8.45
CA GLU A 95 -8.45 -25.08 7.55
C GLU A 95 -7.40 -24.21 6.84
N VAL A 96 -7.81 -23.07 6.24
CA VAL A 96 -6.90 -22.16 5.55
C VAL A 96 -5.83 -21.60 6.51
N LEU A 97 -6.20 -21.20 7.72
CA LEU A 97 -5.26 -20.70 8.73
C LEU A 97 -4.29 -21.79 9.18
N GLN A 98 -4.77 -23.03 9.32
CA GLN A 98 -3.94 -24.15 9.70
C GLN A 98 -2.91 -24.46 8.61
N ILE A 99 -3.32 -24.52 7.33
CA ILE A 99 -2.40 -24.70 6.19
C ILE A 99 -1.30 -23.63 6.20
N LEU A 100 -1.66 -22.35 6.36
CA LEU A 100 -0.68 -21.26 6.37
C LEU A 100 0.34 -21.39 7.52
N LYS A 101 -0.10 -21.83 8.69
CA LYS A 101 0.78 -22.04 9.85
C LYS A 101 1.70 -23.25 9.66
N ASP A 102 1.14 -24.37 9.20
CA ASP A 102 1.88 -25.62 9.03
C ASP A 102 2.94 -25.48 7.95
N ASP A 103 2.58 -24.93 6.78
CA ASP A 103 3.50 -24.68 5.69
C ASP A 103 4.65 -23.74 6.10
N ALA A 104 4.33 -22.62 6.75
CA ALA A 104 5.34 -21.68 7.23
C ALA A 104 6.29 -22.33 8.24
N THR A 105 5.76 -23.10 9.18
CA THR A 105 6.55 -23.79 10.22
C THR A 105 7.41 -24.89 9.62
N GLN A 106 6.84 -25.70 8.74
CA GLN A 106 7.55 -26.81 8.11
C GLN A 106 8.65 -26.33 7.17
N THR A 107 8.36 -25.33 6.33
CA THR A 107 9.36 -24.80 5.39
C THR A 107 10.49 -24.11 6.12
N TYR A 108 10.21 -23.41 7.22
CA TYR A 108 11.25 -22.83 8.07
C TYR A 108 12.12 -23.90 8.73
N GLY A 109 11.53 -24.96 9.28
CA GLY A 109 12.29 -26.09 9.82
C GLY A 109 13.17 -26.78 8.76
N ASN A 110 12.70 -26.86 7.50
CA ASN A 110 13.51 -27.36 6.39
C ASN A 110 14.61 -26.37 5.99
N TYR A 111 14.37 -25.06 6.09
CA TYR A 111 15.37 -24.03 5.89
C TYR A 111 16.52 -24.15 6.89
N GLU A 112 16.23 -24.31 8.19
CA GLU A 112 17.25 -24.58 9.22
C GLU A 112 18.02 -25.88 8.94
N LYS A 113 17.33 -26.96 8.56
CA LYS A 113 17.98 -28.25 8.17
C LYS A 113 18.90 -28.08 6.97
N MET A 114 18.50 -27.33 5.93
CA MET A 114 19.36 -27.05 4.78
C MET A 114 20.58 -26.23 5.14
N LEU A 115 20.43 -25.26 6.04
CA LEU A 115 21.55 -24.48 6.57
C LEU A 115 22.46 -25.29 7.49
N ASN A 116 21.96 -26.40 8.04
CA ASN A 116 22.58 -27.14 9.14
C ASN A 116 22.83 -26.25 10.38
N GLU A 117 22.03 -25.20 10.53
CA GLU A 117 22.17 -24.18 11.57
C GLU A 117 20.77 -23.71 12.01
N ARG A 118 20.54 -23.57 13.30
CA ARG A 118 19.32 -23.01 13.87
C ARG A 118 19.40 -21.48 13.91
N PHE A 119 18.26 -20.84 14.12
CA PHE A 119 18.19 -19.38 14.27
C PHE A 119 19.12 -18.81 15.34
N ASP A 120 19.35 -19.55 16.43
CA ASP A 120 20.24 -19.16 17.52
C ASP A 120 21.74 -19.40 17.25
N GLY A 121 22.09 -19.86 16.05
CA GLY A 121 23.46 -20.17 15.65
C GLY A 121 23.92 -21.57 16.01
N THR A 122 23.07 -22.42 16.61
CA THR A 122 23.42 -23.80 16.96
C THR A 122 23.52 -24.68 15.72
N VAL A 123 24.68 -25.34 15.53
CA VAL A 123 24.87 -26.34 14.46
C VAL A 123 24.01 -27.58 14.77
N ILE A 124 23.29 -28.08 13.73
CA ILE A 124 22.37 -29.22 13.89
C ILE A 124 23.13 -30.56 13.85
N ASP A 125 24.09 -30.71 12.95
CA ASP A 125 24.87 -31.94 12.76
C ASP A 125 26.32 -31.57 12.38
N GLU A 126 27.24 -31.80 13.28
CA GLU A 126 28.69 -31.53 13.13
C GLU A 126 29.35 -32.26 11.95
N LYS A 127 28.71 -33.31 11.43
CA LYS A 127 29.22 -34.12 10.31
C LYS A 127 28.75 -33.66 8.98
N LYS A 128 27.87 -32.66 8.91
CA LYS A 128 27.26 -32.14 7.67
C LYS A 128 27.68 -30.72 7.40
N SER A 129 27.83 -30.40 6.10
CA SER A 129 27.94 -29.03 5.65
C SER A 129 26.55 -28.47 5.37
N GLY A 130 26.31 -27.20 5.72
CA GLY A 130 25.09 -26.50 5.39
C GLY A 130 25.08 -25.97 3.95
N LEU A 131 23.89 -25.82 3.39
CA LEU A 131 23.67 -25.14 2.11
C LEU A 131 23.92 -23.63 2.30
N ALA A 132 24.46 -22.96 1.27
CA ALA A 132 24.64 -21.52 1.30
C ALA A 132 23.31 -20.78 1.56
N ARG A 133 23.34 -19.77 2.47
CA ARG A 133 22.14 -19.00 2.85
C ARG A 133 21.41 -18.40 1.65
N GLU A 134 22.14 -17.96 0.63
CA GLU A 134 21.57 -17.39 -0.61
C GLU A 134 20.69 -18.38 -1.39
N LEU A 135 20.88 -19.69 -1.24
CA LEU A 135 20.06 -20.73 -1.84
C LEU A 135 18.99 -21.23 -0.87
N ALA A 136 19.36 -21.51 0.37
CA ALA A 136 18.44 -22.08 1.36
C ALA A 136 17.18 -21.23 1.55
N ARG A 137 17.31 -19.89 1.52
CA ARG A 137 16.19 -18.93 1.66
C ARG A 137 15.10 -19.05 0.61
N MET A 138 15.35 -19.68 -0.55
CA MET A 138 14.33 -19.84 -1.60
C MET A 138 13.15 -20.72 -1.18
N ASN A 139 13.35 -21.54 -0.13
CA ASN A 139 12.32 -22.43 0.41
C ASN A 139 11.38 -21.74 1.43
N LEU A 140 11.65 -20.48 1.81
CA LEU A 140 10.81 -19.76 2.76
C LEU A 140 9.50 -19.32 2.09
N THR A 141 8.43 -19.36 2.87
CA THR A 141 7.11 -18.88 2.42
C THR A 141 7.08 -17.37 2.31
N LEU A 142 6.25 -16.84 1.41
CA LEU A 142 6.13 -15.40 1.17
C LEU A 142 5.55 -14.61 2.36
N ASN A 143 4.93 -15.28 3.31
CA ASN A 143 4.45 -14.68 4.54
C ASN A 143 5.54 -14.53 5.63
N SER A 144 6.76 -15.01 5.39
CA SER A 144 7.92 -14.71 6.25
C SER A 144 8.16 -13.22 6.29
N TYR A 145 8.53 -12.70 7.48
CA TYR A 145 8.85 -11.29 7.63
C TYR A 145 10.25 -10.97 7.12
N THR A 146 10.36 -9.82 6.46
CA THR A 146 11.61 -9.09 6.22
C THR A 146 11.55 -7.73 6.90
N GLN A 147 12.64 -6.99 6.90
CA GLN A 147 12.68 -5.63 7.41
C GLN A 147 13.65 -4.78 6.60
N TRP A 148 13.32 -3.48 6.49
CA TRP A 148 14.13 -2.53 5.76
C TRP A 148 14.08 -1.13 6.35
N TYR A 149 15.08 -0.33 6.03
CA TYR A 149 14.96 1.10 6.07
C TYR A 149 14.43 1.58 4.72
N TRP A 150 13.33 2.33 4.75
CA TRP A 150 12.71 2.95 3.59
C TRP A 150 12.76 4.46 3.75
N LYS A 151 13.56 5.15 2.91
CA LYS A 151 13.72 6.61 2.91
C LYS A 151 13.08 7.19 1.67
N THR A 152 12.24 8.19 1.83
CA THR A 152 11.57 8.88 0.73
C THR A 152 11.37 10.36 1.07
N ASP A 153 11.17 11.18 0.04
CA ASP A 153 10.72 12.55 0.21
C ASP A 153 9.20 12.61 0.46
N LEU A 154 8.74 13.78 0.93
CA LEU A 154 7.35 13.98 1.31
C LEU A 154 6.39 13.86 0.11
N LEU A 155 6.74 14.35 -1.08
CA LEU A 155 5.90 14.21 -2.28
C LEU A 155 5.63 12.74 -2.59
N ASN A 156 6.69 11.93 -2.64
CA ASN A 156 6.61 10.51 -2.97
C ASN A 156 5.96 9.71 -1.84
N LEU A 157 6.13 10.11 -0.58
CA LEU A 157 5.36 9.57 0.54
C LEU A 157 3.86 9.84 0.36
N LEU A 158 3.46 11.06 0.05
CA LEU A 158 2.05 11.39 -0.18
C LEU A 158 1.47 10.62 -1.36
N ASN A 159 2.23 10.41 -2.44
CA ASN A 159 1.82 9.57 -3.56
C ASN A 159 1.63 8.09 -3.16
N PHE A 160 2.51 7.56 -2.31
CA PHE A 160 2.34 6.23 -1.73
C PHE A 160 1.08 6.15 -0.87
N LEU A 161 0.87 7.11 0.01
CA LEU A 161 -0.28 7.16 0.93
C LEU A 161 -1.60 7.30 0.17
N PHE A 162 -1.64 8.12 -0.88
CA PHE A 162 -2.82 8.26 -1.74
C PHE A 162 -3.28 6.91 -2.31
N LEU A 163 -2.33 6.05 -2.72
CA LEU A 163 -2.63 4.75 -3.32
C LEU A 163 -2.80 3.63 -2.29
N ARG A 164 -2.20 3.73 -1.11
CA ARG A 164 -2.12 2.60 -0.16
C ARG A 164 -2.92 2.79 1.11
N ALA A 165 -3.28 4.03 1.47
CA ALA A 165 -4.24 4.32 2.51
C ALA A 165 -5.71 4.34 2.00
N ASP A 166 -5.91 4.16 0.70
CA ASP A 166 -7.24 4.03 0.08
C ASP A 166 -7.94 2.76 0.56
N SER A 167 -9.27 2.84 0.75
CA SER A 167 -10.09 1.72 1.26
C SER A 167 -10.07 0.48 0.34
N HIS A 168 -9.81 0.66 -0.96
CA HIS A 168 -9.68 -0.44 -1.94
C HIS A 168 -8.28 -1.04 -1.97
N ALA A 169 -7.30 -0.46 -1.26
CA ALA A 169 -5.97 -1.05 -1.14
C ALA A 169 -6.02 -2.35 -0.34
N GLN A 170 -5.13 -3.28 -0.67
CA GLN A 170 -5.00 -4.53 0.08
C GLN A 170 -4.78 -4.22 1.58
N TYR A 171 -5.50 -4.89 2.46
CA TYR A 171 -5.47 -4.63 3.90
C TYR A 171 -4.06 -4.62 4.48
N GLU A 172 -3.23 -5.60 4.13
CA GLU A 172 -1.91 -5.80 4.71
C GLU A 172 -0.89 -4.69 4.36
N ILE A 173 -1.06 -3.96 3.25
CA ILE A 173 -0.25 -2.77 2.98
C ILE A 173 -0.93 -1.51 3.51
N ARG A 174 -2.27 -1.49 3.55
CA ARG A 174 -3.05 -0.36 4.01
C ARG A 174 -2.78 -0.01 5.48
N VAL A 175 -2.68 -1.00 6.35
CA VAL A 175 -2.39 -0.77 7.78
C VAL A 175 -1.05 -0.05 8.00
N TYR A 176 -0.04 -0.30 7.18
CA TYR A 176 1.21 0.46 7.20
C TYR A 176 1.01 1.90 6.71
N ALA A 177 0.28 2.07 5.61
CA ALA A 177 0.01 3.38 5.05
C ALA A 177 -0.80 4.26 6.02
N GLU A 178 -1.80 3.70 6.70
CA GLU A 178 -2.59 4.39 7.71
C GLU A 178 -1.71 4.84 8.90
N ALA A 179 -0.83 3.97 9.40
CA ALA A 179 0.13 4.32 10.45
C ALA A 179 1.11 5.42 10.02
N MET A 180 1.55 5.39 8.76
CA MET A 180 2.40 6.44 8.19
C MET A 180 1.64 7.76 8.01
N LEU A 181 0.36 7.71 7.63
CA LEU A 181 -0.48 8.90 7.51
C LEU A 181 -0.61 9.64 8.84
N GLU A 182 -0.77 8.92 9.96
CA GLU A 182 -0.74 9.50 11.30
C GLU A 182 0.62 10.12 11.66
N THR A 183 1.71 9.55 11.15
CA THR A 183 3.05 10.15 11.30
C THR A 183 3.16 11.46 10.51
N VAL A 184 2.68 11.49 9.27
CA VAL A 184 2.65 12.71 8.44
C VAL A 184 1.81 13.81 9.09
N LYS A 185 0.66 13.44 9.66
CA LYS A 185 -0.21 14.38 10.40
C LYS A 185 0.52 15.06 11.56
N LYS A 186 1.36 14.32 12.29
CA LYS A 186 2.15 14.86 13.41
C LYS A 186 3.36 15.67 12.94
N TRP A 187 4.00 15.24 11.85
CA TRP A 187 5.22 15.85 11.33
C TRP A 187 4.96 17.14 10.57
N VAL A 188 4.00 17.11 9.64
CA VAL A 188 3.69 18.24 8.73
C VAL A 188 2.17 18.48 8.67
N PRO A 189 1.53 18.92 9.76
CA PRO A 189 0.07 18.97 9.89
C PRO A 189 -0.62 19.83 8.83
N ILE A 190 -0.02 20.96 8.41
CA ILE A 190 -0.58 21.82 7.37
C ILE A 190 -0.56 21.12 6.02
N THR A 191 0.55 20.46 5.67
CA THR A 191 0.66 19.69 4.44
C THR A 191 -0.29 18.50 4.45
N HIS A 192 -0.44 17.82 5.60
CA HIS A 192 -1.41 16.73 5.75
C HIS A 192 -2.84 17.22 5.48
N SER A 193 -3.25 18.36 6.05
CA SER A 193 -4.57 18.95 5.78
C SER A 193 -4.76 19.28 4.30
N ALA A 194 -3.76 19.89 3.66
CA ALA A 194 -3.80 20.18 2.24
C ALA A 194 -3.86 18.88 1.37
N PHE A 195 -3.16 17.84 1.77
CA PHE A 195 -3.20 16.53 1.10
C PHE A 195 -4.59 15.90 1.18
N LEU A 196 -5.22 15.92 2.34
CA LEU A 196 -6.58 15.41 2.49
C LEU A 196 -7.59 16.17 1.63
N ASP A 197 -7.48 17.50 1.56
CA ASP A 197 -8.39 18.35 0.81
C ASP A 197 -8.17 18.25 -0.71
N TYR A 198 -6.92 18.41 -1.17
CA TYR A 198 -6.62 18.54 -2.61
C TYR A 198 -6.21 17.24 -3.30
N ARG A 199 -6.08 16.12 -2.58
CA ARG A 199 -5.74 14.81 -3.14
C ARG A 199 -6.78 13.76 -2.75
N VAL A 200 -6.92 13.46 -1.47
CA VAL A 200 -7.78 12.36 -1.02
C VAL A 200 -9.26 12.68 -1.23
N GLY A 201 -9.70 13.87 -0.83
CA GLY A 201 -11.08 14.33 -1.00
C GLY A 201 -11.38 14.98 -2.35
N ALA A 202 -10.39 15.04 -3.26
CA ALA A 202 -10.59 15.64 -4.58
C ALA A 202 -11.00 14.61 -5.61
N ALA A 203 -11.84 15.04 -6.57
CA ALA A 203 -12.20 14.23 -7.72
C ALA A 203 -11.33 14.58 -8.94
N HIS A 204 -10.86 13.57 -9.66
CA HIS A 204 -10.17 13.77 -10.94
C HIS A 204 -11.16 13.69 -12.09
N ILE A 205 -11.50 14.84 -12.67
CA ILE A 205 -12.52 14.97 -13.71
C ILE A 205 -11.85 15.31 -15.05
N SER A 206 -12.17 14.55 -16.08
CA SER A 206 -11.68 14.81 -17.44
C SER A 206 -12.25 16.10 -18.03
N GLY A 207 -11.60 16.64 -19.08
CA GLY A 207 -12.12 17.80 -19.80
C GLY A 207 -13.52 17.58 -20.38
N LYS A 208 -13.87 16.36 -20.78
CA LYS A 208 -15.23 15.97 -21.20
C LYS A 208 -16.20 15.96 -20.03
N GLY A 209 -15.81 15.33 -18.90
CA GLY A 209 -16.60 15.33 -17.68
C GLY A 209 -16.90 16.75 -17.19
N LEU A 210 -15.91 17.66 -17.23
CA LEU A 210 -16.12 19.06 -16.86
C LEU A 210 -17.13 19.78 -17.77
N LYS A 211 -17.15 19.48 -19.08
CA LYS A 211 -18.16 20.03 -20.01
C LYS A 211 -19.55 19.54 -19.67
N ILE A 212 -19.69 18.27 -19.31
CA ILE A 212 -20.96 17.67 -18.88
C ILE A 212 -21.48 18.37 -17.62
N ILE A 213 -20.63 18.53 -16.60
CA ILE A 213 -20.99 19.27 -15.37
C ILE A 213 -21.49 20.67 -15.70
N LYS A 214 -20.77 21.41 -16.55
CA LYS A 214 -21.18 22.77 -16.99
C LYS A 214 -22.54 22.76 -17.70
N SER A 215 -22.81 21.75 -18.51
CA SER A 215 -24.11 21.60 -19.19
C SER A 215 -25.22 21.32 -18.17
N MET A 216 -25.03 20.43 -17.24
CA MET A 216 -25.97 20.12 -16.15
C MET A 216 -26.26 21.36 -15.27
N LEU A 217 -25.22 22.11 -14.90
CA LEU A 217 -25.36 23.35 -14.12
C LEU A 217 -26.11 24.44 -14.90
N SER A 218 -26.12 24.40 -16.23
CA SER A 218 -26.93 25.31 -17.08
C SER A 218 -28.37 24.84 -17.29
N GLY A 219 -28.79 23.78 -16.57
CA GLY A 219 -30.16 23.24 -16.66
C GLY A 219 -30.40 22.28 -17.82
N LYS A 220 -29.34 21.84 -18.53
CA LYS A 220 -29.46 20.86 -19.62
C LYS A 220 -29.42 19.46 -19.07
N GLU A 221 -30.38 18.63 -19.46
CA GLU A 221 -30.27 17.17 -19.23
C GLU A 221 -29.21 16.61 -20.17
N VAL A 222 -28.28 15.81 -19.60
CA VAL A 222 -27.24 15.11 -20.37
C VAL A 222 -27.38 13.64 -20.11
N LYS A 223 -27.56 12.84 -21.15
CA LYS A 223 -27.64 11.37 -21.08
C LYS A 223 -26.29 10.75 -21.39
N TYR A 224 -26.09 9.52 -20.96
CA TYR A 224 -24.85 8.77 -21.21
C TYR A 224 -24.52 8.72 -22.71
N GLU A 225 -25.51 8.45 -23.56
CA GLU A 225 -25.36 8.31 -25.00
C GLU A 225 -24.79 9.59 -25.68
N ASP A 226 -25.11 10.74 -25.09
CA ASP A 226 -24.70 12.06 -25.61
C ASP A 226 -23.41 12.58 -24.95
N SER A 227 -22.92 11.90 -23.94
CA SER A 227 -21.80 12.35 -23.10
C SER A 227 -20.44 12.28 -23.79
N GLY A 228 -20.27 11.33 -24.71
CA GLY A 228 -18.97 10.99 -25.30
C GLY A 228 -17.95 10.41 -24.32
N LEU A 229 -18.39 9.95 -23.14
CA LEU A 229 -17.60 9.23 -22.14
C LEU A 229 -17.73 7.73 -22.31
N GLY A 230 -16.73 6.97 -21.86
CA GLY A 230 -16.88 5.53 -21.65
C GLY A 230 -17.83 5.25 -20.48
N LYS A 231 -18.54 4.11 -20.51
CA LYS A 231 -19.52 3.74 -19.48
C LYS A 231 -18.96 3.77 -18.04
N ARG A 232 -17.70 3.36 -17.87
CA ARG A 232 -17.04 3.39 -16.56
C ARG A 232 -16.82 4.83 -16.08
N GLU A 233 -16.26 5.68 -16.94
CA GLU A 233 -15.99 7.09 -16.62
C GLU A 233 -17.30 7.85 -16.34
N TRP A 234 -18.37 7.56 -17.10
CA TRP A 234 -19.69 8.12 -16.83
C TRP A 234 -20.21 7.73 -15.44
N ASN A 235 -20.12 6.44 -15.08
CA ASN A 235 -20.57 5.96 -13.77
C ASN A 235 -19.76 6.60 -12.64
N GLU A 236 -18.44 6.69 -12.76
CA GLU A 236 -17.56 7.35 -11.81
C GLU A 236 -17.90 8.84 -11.65
N LEU A 237 -18.20 9.53 -12.77
CA LEU A 237 -18.63 10.93 -12.72
C LEU A 237 -19.98 11.10 -12.00
N MET A 238 -20.95 10.24 -12.27
CA MET A 238 -22.26 10.30 -11.61
C MET A 238 -22.15 9.97 -10.10
N GLU A 239 -21.27 9.06 -9.73
CA GLU A 239 -20.99 8.75 -8.33
C GLU A 239 -20.37 9.94 -7.60
N VAL A 240 -19.38 10.60 -8.19
CA VAL A 240 -18.74 11.82 -7.64
C VAL A 240 -19.76 12.96 -7.46
N LEU A 241 -20.73 13.07 -8.35
CA LEU A 241 -21.77 14.09 -8.27
C LEU A 241 -22.95 13.67 -7.35
N GLU A 242 -22.90 12.47 -6.74
CA GLU A 242 -24.01 11.89 -5.94
C GLU A 242 -25.34 11.81 -6.71
N LEU A 243 -25.26 11.87 -8.03
CA LEU A 243 -26.41 11.71 -8.91
C LEU A 243 -26.66 10.21 -9.07
N GLN A 244 -27.55 9.66 -8.24
CA GLN A 244 -27.91 8.25 -8.28
C GLN A 244 -28.36 7.84 -9.69
N LYS A 245 -27.94 6.63 -10.10
CA LYS A 245 -28.46 5.95 -11.27
C LYS A 245 -29.99 5.91 -11.21
N THR A 246 -30.65 6.63 -12.06
CA THR A 246 -31.98 6.19 -12.49
C THR A 246 -31.72 4.95 -13.35
N ILE A 247 -32.08 3.79 -12.82
CA ILE A 247 -32.02 2.48 -13.46
C ILE A 247 -32.96 2.45 -14.64
#